data_384cc553625a65e9e375bc82062b408d
#
_entry.id   384cc553625a65e9e375bc82062b408d
#
_cell.length_a   1.000
_cell.length_b   1.000
_cell.length_c   1.000
_cell.angle_alpha   90.00
_cell.angle_beta   90.00
_cell.angle_gamma   90.00
#
_symmetry.space_group_name_H-M   'P 1'
#
loop_
_entity.id
_entity.type
_entity.pdbx_description
1 polymer ?
#
loop_
_entity_poly.entity_id
_entity_poly.type
_entity_poly.pdbx_seq_one_letter_code
_entity_poly.pdbx_strand_id
1 'polypeptide(L)'
;MTKRSKLTIFGASAAALALALSACGAQSSSDLSKVQYTLKNATAEPEASFATPFAASSPSAYVIEEGNGDSINDGDYVLVEAAVFNGTDGKLNGSTYSSEPILLPINDQLKQAAPQVYETLKKIKVGGSFSYTTNVLQQRSTAGVTTTTASPGAATNVEVYTVKTKLPKYATGKAVEADPSLPSFTLDESTGKADIKLPDTKQEYTELVSKNLIEGEGAEVKETDTVYVRYIGVQYSDGKVFDGNYDASTPMGLSLQGVIKGWTQGLKGKKVGSRVELVIPADLAYGNDTGGSKPSGTLVFVVDILGAEENPQTLQRAQAASSAAAAEASASATAEASATATPAASASATAQ
;
A
#
# COMPACT_ATOMS: atom_id res chain seq x y z
N MET A 1 -0.67 -56.82 20.51
CA MET A 1 -1.99 -56.19 20.65
C MET A 1 -1.89 -54.71 20.23
N THR A 2 -2.13 -54.43 18.97
CA THR A 2 -1.96 -53.13 18.33
C THR A 2 -3.35 -52.50 18.09
N LYS A 3 -3.68 -51.44 18.80
CA LYS A 3 -4.90 -50.66 18.57
C LYS A 3 -4.65 -49.65 17.46
N ARG A 4 -5.29 -49.85 16.32
CA ARG A 4 -5.39 -48.89 15.23
C ARG A 4 -6.51 -47.89 15.57
N SER A 5 -6.15 -46.61 15.64
CA SER A 5 -7.11 -45.49 15.77
C SER A 5 -7.60 -45.11 14.36
N LYS A 6 -8.92 -45.10 14.18
CA LYS A 6 -9.55 -44.68 12.93
C LYS A 6 -9.76 -43.18 12.93
N LEU A 7 -9.16 -42.51 11.97
CA LEU A 7 -9.38 -41.10 11.66
C LEU A 7 -10.69 -40.96 10.87
N THR A 8 -11.66 -40.31 11.46
CA THR A 8 -12.95 -40.02 10.81
C THR A 8 -12.88 -38.62 10.21
N ILE A 9 -12.90 -38.55 8.88
CA ILE A 9 -12.98 -37.29 8.13
C ILE A 9 -14.45 -36.89 8.08
N PHE A 10 -14.79 -35.77 8.73
CA PHE A 10 -16.10 -35.12 8.57
C PHE A 10 -16.04 -34.19 7.34
N GLY A 11 -16.73 -34.60 6.30
CA GLY A 11 -17.01 -33.74 5.15
C GLY A 11 -18.11 -32.73 5.54
N ALA A 12 -17.79 -31.44 5.48
CA ALA A 12 -18.78 -30.38 5.59
C ALA A 12 -19.41 -30.16 4.21
N SER A 13 -20.64 -30.64 4.04
CA SER A 13 -21.50 -30.34 2.90
C SER A 13 -22.07 -28.93 3.07
N ALA A 14 -21.68 -28.00 2.20
CA ALA A 14 -22.33 -26.69 2.07
C ALA A 14 -23.72 -26.89 1.46
N ALA A 15 -24.76 -26.82 2.26
CA ALA A 15 -26.13 -26.71 1.81
C ALA A 15 -26.45 -25.25 1.48
N ALA A 16 -26.52 -24.89 0.22
CA ALA A 16 -27.06 -23.62 -0.24
C ALA A 16 -28.58 -23.63 -0.02
N LEU A 17 -29.05 -22.92 1.02
CA LEU A 17 -30.47 -22.67 1.21
C LEU A 17 -30.82 -21.38 0.47
N ALA A 18 -31.41 -21.54 -0.72
CA ALA A 18 -32.06 -20.45 -1.44
C ALA A 18 -33.41 -20.14 -0.74
N LEU A 19 -33.44 -19.09 0.08
CA LEU A 19 -34.68 -18.52 0.58
C LEU A 19 -35.24 -17.52 -0.42
N ALA A 20 -36.32 -17.91 -1.11
CA ALA A 20 -37.14 -17.00 -1.87
C ALA A 20 -37.83 -16.03 -0.90
N LEU A 21 -37.38 -14.78 -0.87
CA LEU A 21 -38.07 -13.68 -0.16
C LEU A 21 -39.21 -13.18 -1.02
N SER A 22 -40.42 -13.50 -0.63
CA SER A 22 -41.65 -12.85 -1.13
C SER A 22 -41.63 -11.36 -0.78
N ALA A 23 -41.81 -10.53 -1.79
CA ALA A 23 -41.94 -9.09 -1.71
C ALA A 23 -43.14 -8.71 -0.82
N CYS A 24 -42.87 -8.07 0.31
CA CYS A 24 -43.86 -7.29 1.04
C CYS A 24 -43.16 -6.08 1.66
N GLY A 25 -43.48 -4.87 1.14
CA GLY A 25 -43.16 -3.58 1.72
C GLY A 25 -41.66 -3.30 1.90
N ALA A 26 -41.09 -2.41 1.09
CA ALA A 26 -39.71 -1.99 1.23
C ALA A 26 -39.50 -1.30 2.60
N GLN A 27 -39.19 -2.10 3.63
CA GLN A 27 -38.63 -1.57 4.88
C GLN A 27 -37.17 -1.25 4.59
N SER A 28 -36.84 0.04 4.59
CA SER A 28 -35.45 0.48 4.54
C SER A 28 -34.68 -0.15 5.72
N SER A 29 -33.58 -0.85 5.42
CA SER A 29 -32.64 -1.32 6.45
C SER A 29 -31.75 -0.17 6.87
N SER A 30 -31.44 -0.07 8.17
CA SER A 30 -30.50 0.91 8.70
C SER A 30 -29.53 0.29 9.71
N ASP A 31 -29.60 -1.03 9.88
CA ASP A 31 -28.89 -1.78 10.92
C ASP A 31 -27.80 -2.64 10.26
N LEU A 32 -26.54 -2.25 10.49
CA LEU A 32 -25.37 -2.95 9.97
C LEU A 32 -25.27 -4.40 10.48
N SER A 33 -25.82 -4.73 11.64
CA SER A 33 -25.82 -6.10 12.18
C SER A 33 -26.72 -7.06 11.39
N LYS A 34 -27.60 -6.55 10.54
CA LYS A 34 -28.49 -7.32 9.66
C LYS A 34 -27.96 -7.50 8.24
N VAL A 35 -26.85 -6.84 7.93
CA VAL A 35 -26.14 -7.04 6.66
C VAL A 35 -25.44 -8.39 6.68
N GLN A 36 -25.55 -9.13 5.62
CA GLN A 36 -24.81 -10.39 5.43
C GLN A 36 -23.47 -10.09 4.78
N TYR A 37 -22.40 -10.35 5.52
CA TYR A 37 -21.02 -10.15 5.03
C TYR A 37 -20.39 -11.49 4.67
N THR A 38 -19.66 -11.53 3.55
CA THR A 38 -18.83 -12.65 3.17
C THR A 38 -17.39 -12.18 3.06
N LEU A 39 -16.56 -12.61 4.01
CA LEU A 39 -15.12 -12.35 4.03
C LEU A 39 -14.41 -13.63 3.61
N LYS A 40 -13.66 -13.59 2.50
CA LYS A 40 -12.93 -14.77 2.00
C LYS A 40 -11.54 -14.88 2.66
N ASN A 41 -10.83 -13.77 2.74
CA ASN A 41 -9.55 -13.58 3.43
C ASN A 41 -9.24 -12.07 3.48
N ALA A 42 -8.16 -11.68 4.17
CA ALA A 42 -7.79 -10.28 4.34
C ALA A 42 -7.36 -9.55 3.04
N THR A 43 -7.11 -10.27 1.95
CA THR A 43 -6.68 -9.70 0.66
C THR A 43 -7.74 -9.80 -0.44
N ALA A 44 -8.85 -10.49 -0.17
CA ALA A 44 -9.95 -10.62 -1.11
C ALA A 44 -11.05 -9.62 -0.79
N GLU A 45 -11.57 -8.97 -1.82
CA GLU A 45 -12.69 -8.05 -1.72
C GLU A 45 -13.90 -8.72 -1.03
N PRO A 46 -14.46 -8.11 0.02
CA PRO A 46 -15.62 -8.64 0.71
C PRO A 46 -16.88 -8.52 -0.13
N GLU A 47 -17.89 -9.31 0.20
CA GLU A 47 -19.23 -9.16 -0.34
C GLU A 47 -20.17 -8.72 0.80
N ALA A 48 -21.13 -7.83 0.49
CA ALA A 48 -22.18 -7.45 1.42
C ALA A 48 -23.55 -7.54 0.75
N SER A 49 -24.53 -8.12 1.45
CA SER A 49 -25.91 -8.24 0.98
C SER A 49 -26.87 -7.71 2.04
N PHE A 50 -27.76 -6.79 1.65
CA PHE A 50 -28.68 -6.12 2.54
C PHE A 50 -29.96 -5.67 1.80
N ALA A 51 -31.01 -5.38 2.59
CA ALA A 51 -32.22 -4.82 2.03
C ALA A 51 -32.01 -3.37 1.56
N THR A 52 -32.47 -3.05 0.36
CA THR A 52 -32.37 -1.72 -0.27
C THR A 52 -33.71 -1.01 -0.34
N PRO A 53 -33.74 0.31 -0.15
CA PRO A 53 -32.61 1.16 0.18
C PRO A 53 -32.12 0.97 1.63
N PHE A 54 -30.78 1.04 1.82
CA PHE A 54 -30.18 1.11 3.14
C PHE A 54 -30.07 2.59 3.55
N ALA A 55 -30.69 2.97 4.65
CA ALA A 55 -30.82 4.39 5.03
C ALA A 55 -30.56 4.59 6.52
N ALA A 56 -29.30 4.84 6.87
CA ALA A 56 -28.92 5.15 8.25
C ALA A 56 -29.31 6.56 8.65
N SER A 57 -29.89 6.71 9.85
CA SER A 57 -30.26 8.02 10.41
C SER A 57 -29.09 8.71 11.14
N SER A 58 -28.04 7.98 11.44
CA SER A 58 -26.82 8.46 12.10
C SER A 58 -25.62 7.57 11.76
N PRO A 59 -24.39 8.09 11.91
CA PRO A 59 -23.19 7.28 11.75
C PRO A 59 -23.19 6.11 12.71
N SER A 60 -22.85 4.90 12.23
CA SER A 60 -22.74 3.69 13.03
C SER A 60 -21.67 2.77 12.48
N ALA A 61 -21.11 1.90 13.33
CA ALA A 61 -20.15 0.88 12.97
C ALA A 61 -20.53 -0.47 13.62
N TYR A 62 -20.16 -1.55 12.96
CA TYR A 62 -20.42 -2.92 13.41
C TYR A 62 -19.17 -3.78 13.17
N VAL A 63 -18.69 -4.47 14.21
CA VAL A 63 -17.57 -5.41 14.12
C VAL A 63 -18.04 -6.67 13.41
N ILE A 64 -17.41 -7.02 12.31
CA ILE A 64 -17.68 -8.25 11.55
C ILE A 64 -16.75 -9.36 12.06
N GLU A 65 -15.45 -9.07 12.17
CA GLU A 65 -14.42 -9.97 12.71
C GLU A 65 -13.46 -9.16 13.58
N GLU A 66 -13.08 -9.71 14.76
CA GLU A 66 -12.18 -9.01 15.69
C GLU A 66 -10.72 -8.99 15.23
N GLY A 67 -10.32 -9.95 14.39
CA GLY A 67 -8.91 -10.17 14.02
C GLY A 67 -8.12 -10.88 15.13
N ASN A 68 -6.93 -11.34 14.79
CA ASN A 68 -6.07 -12.10 15.70
C ASN A 68 -4.64 -11.57 15.82
N GLY A 69 -4.32 -10.48 15.09
CA GLY A 69 -3.03 -9.82 15.13
C GLY A 69 -2.85 -8.86 16.30
N ASP A 70 -2.03 -7.86 16.11
CA ASP A 70 -1.71 -6.84 17.11
C ASP A 70 -2.91 -5.96 17.44
N SER A 71 -2.98 -5.52 18.70
CA SER A 71 -3.94 -4.50 19.14
C SER A 71 -3.62 -3.14 18.54
N ILE A 72 -4.66 -2.35 18.27
CA ILE A 72 -4.58 -1.02 17.68
C ILE A 72 -4.71 0.02 18.78
N ASN A 73 -3.74 0.90 18.92
CA ASN A 73 -3.64 1.89 19.99
C ASN A 73 -3.57 3.33 19.45
N ASP A 74 -3.76 4.31 20.33
CA ASP A 74 -3.55 5.71 19.98
C ASP A 74 -2.09 5.95 19.56
N GLY A 75 -1.93 6.71 18.49
CA GLY A 75 -0.64 6.97 17.87
C GLY A 75 -0.18 5.91 16.87
N ASP A 76 -0.90 4.79 16.75
CA ASP A 76 -0.61 3.79 15.71
C ASP A 76 -1.03 4.30 14.32
N TYR A 77 -0.43 3.68 13.31
CA TYR A 77 -0.80 3.84 11.90
C TYR A 77 -1.21 2.47 11.36
N VAL A 78 -2.38 2.39 10.75
CA VAL A 78 -2.85 1.15 10.15
C VAL A 78 -3.11 1.32 8.67
N LEU A 79 -2.83 0.29 7.89
CA LEU A 79 -3.28 0.17 6.51
C LEU A 79 -4.59 -0.59 6.51
N VAL A 80 -5.60 -0.01 5.88
CA VAL A 80 -6.93 -0.61 5.78
C VAL A 80 -7.36 -0.73 4.32
N GLU A 81 -7.93 -1.86 3.98
CA GLU A 81 -8.68 -2.03 2.74
C GLU A 81 -10.13 -1.64 2.96
N ALA A 82 -10.76 -1.08 1.95
CA ALA A 82 -12.15 -0.64 1.99
C ALA A 82 -12.93 -1.12 0.75
N ALA A 83 -14.17 -1.54 0.96
CA ALA A 83 -15.15 -1.78 -0.09
C ALA A 83 -16.43 -1.01 0.24
N VAL A 84 -16.93 -0.22 -0.69
CA VAL A 84 -18.08 0.66 -0.53
C VAL A 84 -19.24 0.14 -1.37
N PHE A 85 -20.34 -0.20 -0.72
CA PHE A 85 -21.57 -0.67 -1.35
C PHE A 85 -22.62 0.45 -1.35
N ASN A 86 -23.21 0.68 -2.50
CA ASN A 86 -24.23 1.71 -2.68
C ASN A 86 -25.51 1.31 -1.92
N GLY A 87 -25.97 2.15 -1.02
CA GLY A 87 -27.18 1.90 -0.24
C GLY A 87 -28.47 1.86 -1.04
N THR A 88 -28.48 2.40 -2.27
CA THR A 88 -29.67 2.41 -3.12
C THR A 88 -29.95 1.05 -3.76
N ASP A 89 -28.90 0.36 -4.22
CA ASP A 89 -29.03 -0.88 -5.01
C ASP A 89 -28.17 -2.05 -4.51
N GLY A 90 -27.37 -1.84 -3.45
CA GLY A 90 -26.51 -2.87 -2.86
C GLY A 90 -25.27 -3.19 -3.66
N LYS A 91 -25.01 -2.52 -4.78
CA LYS A 91 -23.85 -2.82 -5.63
C LYS A 91 -22.56 -2.22 -5.10
N LEU A 92 -21.45 -2.89 -5.37
CA LEU A 92 -20.14 -2.33 -5.13
C LEU A 92 -19.96 -1.04 -5.95
N ASN A 93 -19.60 0.05 -5.25
CA ASN A 93 -19.43 1.39 -5.83
C ASN A 93 -17.95 1.81 -5.87
N GLY A 94 -17.10 1.17 -5.08
CA GLY A 94 -15.66 1.43 -5.04
C GLY A 94 -14.96 0.49 -4.07
N SER A 95 -13.67 0.28 -4.32
CA SER A 95 -12.86 -0.64 -3.54
C SER A 95 -11.38 -0.26 -3.62
N THR A 96 -10.64 -0.46 -2.53
CA THR A 96 -9.17 -0.34 -2.52
C THR A 96 -8.46 -1.66 -2.77
N TYR A 97 -9.17 -2.79 -2.76
CA TYR A 97 -8.57 -4.13 -2.96
C TYR A 97 -7.86 -4.31 -4.32
N SER A 98 -8.11 -3.45 -5.28
CA SER A 98 -7.40 -3.37 -6.57
C SER A 98 -6.55 -2.10 -6.72
N SER A 99 -6.32 -1.38 -5.63
CA SER A 99 -5.52 -0.15 -5.57
C SER A 99 -4.66 -0.13 -4.31
N GLU A 100 -4.24 1.05 -3.86
CA GLU A 100 -3.48 1.20 -2.62
C GLU A 100 -4.41 1.21 -1.40
N PRO A 101 -4.03 0.54 -0.29
CA PRO A 101 -4.77 0.61 0.96
C PRO A 101 -4.74 2.03 1.53
N ILE A 102 -5.72 2.34 2.36
CA ILE A 102 -5.82 3.63 3.05
C ILE A 102 -4.90 3.62 4.27
N LEU A 103 -3.96 4.56 4.34
CA LEU A 103 -3.17 4.82 5.56
C LEU A 103 -4.01 5.63 6.54
N LEU A 104 -4.32 5.05 7.68
CA LEU A 104 -5.18 5.65 8.69
C LEU A 104 -4.43 5.86 10.01
N PRO A 105 -4.17 7.12 10.42
CA PRO A 105 -3.59 7.42 11.73
C PRO A 105 -4.66 7.30 12.82
N ILE A 106 -4.34 6.61 13.90
CA ILE A 106 -5.22 6.45 15.07
C ILE A 106 -4.94 7.59 16.05
N ASN A 107 -5.62 8.69 15.87
CA ASN A 107 -5.37 9.95 16.59
C ASN A 107 -6.65 10.74 16.89
N ASP A 108 -6.48 11.87 17.57
CA ASP A 108 -7.60 12.75 17.93
C ASP A 108 -8.35 13.30 16.71
N GLN A 109 -7.68 13.47 15.57
CA GLN A 109 -8.32 13.93 14.33
C GLN A 109 -9.30 12.87 13.80
N LEU A 110 -8.89 11.59 13.77
CA LEU A 110 -9.80 10.49 13.42
C LEU A 110 -10.94 10.38 14.43
N LYS A 111 -10.64 10.51 15.74
CA LYS A 111 -11.63 10.46 16.80
C LYS A 111 -12.70 11.55 16.66
N GLN A 112 -12.31 12.75 16.23
CA GLN A 112 -13.25 13.86 16.00
C GLN A 112 -14.03 13.69 14.69
N ALA A 113 -13.38 13.25 13.61
CA ALA A 113 -13.98 13.14 12.29
C ALA A 113 -14.91 11.93 12.15
N ALA A 114 -14.56 10.80 12.75
CA ALA A 114 -15.27 9.52 12.65
C ALA A 114 -15.18 8.73 13.98
N PRO A 115 -15.84 9.20 15.05
CA PRO A 115 -15.73 8.59 16.38
C PRO A 115 -16.11 7.11 16.40
N GLN A 116 -17.10 6.67 15.62
CA GLN A 116 -17.52 5.29 15.53
C GLN A 116 -16.44 4.40 14.91
N VAL A 117 -15.73 4.90 13.88
CA VAL A 117 -14.59 4.20 13.27
C VAL A 117 -13.45 4.10 14.27
N TYR A 118 -13.09 5.20 14.92
CA TYR A 118 -12.03 5.22 15.94
C TYR A 118 -12.29 4.23 17.07
N GLU A 119 -13.50 4.28 17.68
CA GLU A 119 -13.86 3.37 18.78
C GLU A 119 -13.93 1.91 18.34
N THR A 120 -14.27 1.64 17.07
CA THR A 120 -14.31 0.29 16.52
C THR A 120 -12.89 -0.24 16.31
N LEU A 121 -12.00 0.57 15.74
CA LEU A 121 -10.60 0.20 15.56
C LEU A 121 -9.89 -0.11 16.88
N LYS A 122 -10.26 0.57 17.98
CA LYS A 122 -9.73 0.28 19.33
C LYS A 122 -10.21 -1.06 19.92
N LYS A 123 -11.26 -1.65 19.38
CA LYS A 123 -11.85 -2.93 19.85
C LYS A 123 -11.37 -4.12 19.05
N ILE A 124 -10.98 -3.90 17.79
CA ILE A 124 -10.49 -4.96 16.91
C ILE A 124 -8.96 -4.98 16.87
N LYS A 125 -8.42 -5.99 16.23
CA LYS A 125 -6.99 -6.21 16.02
C LYS A 125 -6.66 -6.19 14.53
N VAL A 126 -5.39 -6.19 14.20
CA VAL A 126 -4.91 -6.44 12.83
C VAL A 126 -5.51 -7.75 12.31
N GLY A 127 -5.96 -7.75 11.06
CA GLY A 127 -6.74 -8.82 10.44
C GLY A 127 -8.24 -8.75 10.72
N GLY A 128 -8.68 -7.83 11.58
CA GLY A 128 -10.11 -7.63 11.86
C GLY A 128 -10.81 -6.82 10.78
N SER A 129 -12.13 -6.96 10.72
CA SER A 129 -12.99 -6.28 9.77
C SER A 129 -14.21 -5.68 10.46
N PHE A 130 -14.63 -4.53 9.98
CA PHE A 130 -15.83 -3.86 10.45
C PHE A 130 -16.58 -3.18 9.32
N SER A 131 -17.86 -2.97 9.49
CA SER A 131 -18.65 -2.13 8.60
C SER A 131 -18.94 -0.78 9.23
N TYR A 132 -19.12 0.21 8.38
CA TYR A 132 -19.47 1.58 8.72
C TYR A 132 -20.52 2.13 7.78
N THR A 133 -21.36 3.00 8.29
CA THR A 133 -22.28 3.80 7.50
C THR A 133 -22.39 5.20 8.09
N THR A 134 -22.64 6.17 7.26
CA THR A 134 -22.85 7.55 7.70
C THR A 134 -23.89 8.27 6.84
N ASN A 135 -24.68 9.07 7.48
CA ASN A 135 -25.57 10.03 6.82
C ASN A 135 -24.93 11.44 6.69
N VAL A 136 -23.67 11.57 7.11
CA VAL A 136 -22.91 12.82 6.96
C VAL A 136 -22.21 12.81 5.61
N LEU A 137 -22.65 13.70 4.72
CA LEU A 137 -22.07 13.89 3.39
C LEU A 137 -20.92 14.88 3.50
N GLN A 138 -19.74 14.48 3.04
CA GLN A 138 -18.59 15.37 2.91
C GLN A 138 -18.46 15.81 1.46
N GLN A 139 -18.53 17.11 1.21
CA GLN A 139 -18.29 17.67 -0.10
C GLN A 139 -16.98 18.45 -0.09
N ARG A 140 -16.03 17.99 -0.88
CA ARG A 140 -14.74 18.67 -1.05
C ARG A 140 -14.80 19.62 -2.22
N SER A 141 -14.46 20.89 -1.99
CA SER A 141 -14.36 21.94 -3.01
C SER A 141 -13.02 22.66 -2.90
N THR A 142 -12.70 23.51 -3.86
CA THR A 142 -11.52 24.39 -3.79
C THR A 142 -11.54 25.34 -2.60
N ALA A 143 -12.69 25.57 -1.99
CA ALA A 143 -12.87 26.40 -0.78
C ALA A 143 -12.76 25.60 0.53
N GLY A 144 -12.55 24.27 0.49
CA GLY A 144 -12.45 23.40 1.65
C GLY A 144 -13.43 22.22 1.64
N VAL A 145 -13.55 21.57 2.80
CA VAL A 145 -14.49 20.47 3.02
C VAL A 145 -15.73 21.03 3.73
N THR A 146 -16.89 20.84 3.12
CA THR A 146 -18.18 21.12 3.75
C THR A 146 -18.85 19.81 4.12
N THR A 147 -19.48 19.76 5.29
CA THR A 147 -20.26 18.62 5.76
C THR A 147 -21.74 18.99 5.78
N THR A 148 -22.57 18.12 5.21
CA THR A 148 -24.03 18.23 5.28
C THR A 148 -24.62 16.91 5.73
N THR A 149 -25.75 16.95 6.44
CA THR A 149 -26.48 15.72 6.78
C THR A 149 -27.41 15.38 5.63
N ALA A 150 -27.43 14.10 5.23
CA ALA A 150 -28.38 13.62 4.24
C ALA A 150 -29.84 13.81 4.71
N SER A 151 -30.74 14.02 3.79
CA SER A 151 -32.18 14.10 4.13
C SER A 151 -32.65 12.80 4.80
N PRO A 152 -33.59 12.88 5.75
CA PRO A 152 -34.15 11.70 6.37
C PRO A 152 -34.64 10.67 5.34
N GLY A 153 -34.24 9.42 5.47
CA GLY A 153 -34.59 8.34 4.55
C GLY A 153 -33.79 8.29 3.25
N ALA A 154 -32.84 9.21 3.04
CA ALA A 154 -31.90 9.09 1.92
C ALA A 154 -31.01 7.86 2.10
N ALA A 155 -30.75 7.14 0.99
CA ALA A 155 -29.87 5.98 1.02
C ALA A 155 -28.43 6.37 1.44
N THR A 156 -27.83 5.54 2.29
CA THR A 156 -26.45 5.70 2.78
C THR A 156 -25.65 4.47 2.41
N ASN A 157 -24.37 4.64 2.14
CA ASN A 157 -23.49 3.52 1.78
C ASN A 157 -23.28 2.59 2.97
N VAL A 158 -23.05 1.32 2.67
CA VAL A 158 -22.45 0.35 3.57
C VAL A 158 -20.98 0.21 3.18
N GLU A 159 -20.09 0.58 4.07
CA GLU A 159 -18.66 0.54 3.87
C GLU A 159 -18.10 -0.61 4.70
N VAL A 160 -17.26 -1.47 4.11
CA VAL A 160 -16.59 -2.57 4.80
C VAL A 160 -15.10 -2.30 4.79
N TYR A 161 -14.50 -2.32 5.98
CA TYR A 161 -13.09 -2.06 6.20
C TYR A 161 -12.42 -3.31 6.77
N THR A 162 -11.23 -3.64 6.25
CA THR A 162 -10.37 -4.71 6.80
C THR A 162 -9.02 -4.12 7.18
N VAL A 163 -8.61 -4.30 8.43
CA VAL A 163 -7.30 -3.85 8.90
C VAL A 163 -6.25 -4.83 8.43
N LYS A 164 -5.42 -4.39 7.49
CA LYS A 164 -4.42 -5.21 6.84
C LYS A 164 -3.15 -5.37 7.67
N THR A 165 -2.60 -4.25 8.12
CA THR A 165 -1.38 -4.22 8.92
C THR A 165 -1.27 -2.97 9.77
N LYS A 166 -0.43 -3.02 10.79
CA LYS A 166 -0.02 -1.89 11.62
C LYS A 166 1.42 -1.53 11.27
N LEU A 167 1.66 -0.25 10.98
CA LEU A 167 3.00 0.25 10.70
C LEU A 167 3.70 0.64 12.01
N PRO A 168 4.98 0.31 12.19
CA PRO A 168 5.76 0.81 13.31
C PRO A 168 6.01 2.32 13.17
N LYS A 169 6.32 2.99 14.28
CA LYS A 169 6.64 4.43 14.25
C LYS A 169 7.96 4.72 13.55
N TYR A 170 8.96 3.84 13.75
CA TYR A 170 10.31 3.91 13.19
C TYR A 170 10.79 2.50 12.79
N ALA A 171 11.97 2.40 12.20
CA ALA A 171 12.61 1.13 11.89
C ALA A 171 12.74 0.21 13.13
N THR A 172 12.52 -1.09 12.98
CA THR A 172 12.36 -2.06 14.09
C THR A 172 13.34 -3.24 14.04
N GLY A 173 14.26 -3.25 13.06
CA GLY A 173 15.19 -4.35 12.86
C GLY A 173 16.40 -4.33 13.81
N LYS A 174 17.47 -5.03 13.42
CA LYS A 174 18.72 -5.09 14.16
C LYS A 174 19.68 -4.00 13.71
N ALA A 175 20.31 -3.31 14.66
CA ALA A 175 21.33 -2.33 14.36
C ALA A 175 22.51 -2.99 13.62
N VAL A 176 23.00 -2.32 12.60
CA VAL A 176 24.17 -2.71 11.81
C VAL A 176 25.34 -1.78 12.18
N GLU A 177 26.54 -2.31 12.18
CA GLU A 177 27.72 -1.48 12.43
C GLU A 177 27.85 -0.39 11.38
N ALA A 178 27.97 0.86 11.84
CA ALA A 178 28.05 2.02 10.96
C ALA A 178 29.41 2.06 10.24
N ASP A 179 29.40 2.41 8.96
CA ASP A 179 30.62 2.67 8.20
C ASP A 179 31.09 4.10 8.48
N PRO A 180 32.25 4.32 9.13
CA PRO A 180 32.72 5.65 9.50
C PRO A 180 33.06 6.54 8.30
N SER A 181 33.18 5.99 7.10
CA SER A 181 33.40 6.74 5.85
C SER A 181 32.14 7.34 5.27
N LEU A 182 30.96 6.94 5.76
CA LEU A 182 29.66 7.42 5.33
C LEU A 182 29.13 8.51 6.27
N PRO A 183 28.11 9.30 5.86
CA PRO A 183 27.41 10.22 6.73
C PRO A 183 26.85 9.52 7.98
N SER A 184 26.85 10.17 9.11
CA SER A 184 26.29 9.62 10.34
C SER A 184 24.87 10.13 10.57
N PHE A 185 24.00 9.26 11.08
CA PHE A 185 22.60 9.57 11.35
C PHE A 185 22.30 9.55 12.85
N THR A 186 21.49 10.49 13.31
CA THR A 186 20.93 10.50 14.67
C THR A 186 19.43 10.77 14.64
N LEU A 187 18.69 10.13 15.56
CA LEU A 187 17.26 10.33 15.72
C LEU A 187 16.91 10.40 17.20
N ASP A 188 16.28 11.47 17.61
CA ASP A 188 15.56 11.55 18.88
C ASP A 188 14.12 11.06 18.66
N GLU A 189 13.85 9.82 19.02
CA GLU A 189 12.53 9.19 18.82
C GLU A 189 11.40 9.85 19.62
N SER A 190 11.73 10.60 20.68
CA SER A 190 10.73 11.29 21.49
C SER A 190 10.18 12.53 20.79
N THR A 191 11.01 13.23 20.03
CA THR A 191 10.67 14.46 19.31
C THR A 191 10.51 14.26 17.80
N GLY A 192 11.00 13.14 17.26
CA GLY A 192 11.12 12.92 15.81
C GLY A 192 12.24 13.73 15.15
N LYS A 193 13.12 14.38 15.96
CA LYS A 193 14.23 15.16 15.40
C LYS A 193 15.30 14.22 14.85
N ALA A 194 15.40 14.20 13.52
CA ALA A 194 16.43 13.49 12.77
C ALA A 194 17.50 14.44 12.27
N ASP A 195 18.75 13.97 12.19
CA ASP A 195 19.88 14.73 11.65
C ASP A 195 20.85 13.81 10.91
N ILE A 196 21.44 14.33 9.83
CA ILE A 196 22.52 13.69 9.07
C ILE A 196 23.75 14.58 9.14
N LYS A 197 24.83 14.08 9.73
CA LYS A 197 26.12 14.76 9.77
C LYS A 197 27.03 14.18 8.68
N LEU A 198 27.48 15.03 7.76
CA LEU A 198 28.43 14.65 6.72
C LEU A 198 29.82 14.39 7.32
N PRO A 199 30.64 13.49 6.71
CA PRO A 199 32.02 13.29 7.13
C PRO A 199 32.88 14.54 6.90
N ASP A 200 33.86 14.74 7.75
CA ASP A 200 34.76 15.90 7.66
C ASP A 200 35.56 15.90 6.34
N THR A 201 35.92 14.72 5.85
CA THR A 201 36.56 14.54 4.54
C THR A 201 35.54 14.08 3.55
N LYS A 202 35.17 14.94 2.61
CA LYS A 202 34.23 14.60 1.54
C LYS A 202 34.93 13.80 0.46
N GLN A 203 34.26 12.74 -0.01
CA GLN A 203 34.65 11.97 -1.18
C GLN A 203 33.65 12.15 -2.31
N GLU A 204 34.05 11.87 -3.51
CA GLU A 204 33.14 11.85 -4.66
C GLU A 204 32.42 10.49 -4.72
N TYR A 205 31.11 10.53 -4.95
CA TYR A 205 30.29 9.35 -5.14
C TYR A 205 29.82 9.30 -6.61
N THR A 206 30.34 8.35 -7.34
CA THR A 206 29.97 8.08 -8.75
C THR A 206 28.99 6.91 -8.86
N GLU A 207 28.84 6.14 -7.80
CA GLU A 207 27.93 5.00 -7.73
C GLU A 207 26.98 5.17 -6.54
N LEU A 208 25.82 4.52 -6.65
CA LEU A 208 24.84 4.46 -5.57
C LEU A 208 25.39 3.69 -4.36
N VAL A 209 25.39 4.31 -3.21
CA VAL A 209 25.60 3.62 -1.92
C VAL A 209 24.24 3.36 -1.29
N SER A 210 23.98 2.11 -0.91
CA SER A 210 22.79 1.69 -0.16
C SER A 210 23.19 0.78 0.98
N LYS A 211 23.20 1.29 2.20
CA LYS A 211 23.62 0.57 3.41
C LYS A 211 22.52 0.52 4.45
N ASN A 212 22.36 -0.61 5.12
CA ASN A 212 21.47 -0.70 6.27
C ASN A 212 22.18 -0.13 7.50
N LEU A 213 21.52 0.82 8.19
CA LEU A 213 21.85 1.23 9.56
C LEU A 213 21.08 0.35 10.57
N ILE A 214 19.89 -0.09 10.17
CA ILE A 214 19.09 -1.11 10.85
C ILE A 214 18.66 -2.11 9.79
N GLU A 215 18.85 -3.40 10.03
CA GLU A 215 18.36 -4.44 9.14
C GLU A 215 17.02 -4.96 9.61
N GLY A 216 15.98 -4.78 8.80
CA GLY A 216 14.62 -5.24 9.06
C GLY A 216 14.47 -6.76 8.90
N GLU A 217 13.39 -7.28 9.47
CA GLU A 217 13.04 -8.71 9.39
C GLU A 217 11.73 -8.96 8.59
N GLY A 218 11.09 -7.89 8.09
CA GLY A 218 9.84 -7.97 7.35
C GLY A 218 10.00 -8.41 5.90
N ALA A 219 8.96 -8.22 5.10
CA ALA A 219 8.94 -8.55 3.67
C ALA A 219 10.00 -7.76 2.89
N GLU A 220 10.50 -8.38 1.81
CA GLU A 220 11.42 -7.74 0.88
C GLU A 220 10.69 -6.74 -0.02
N VAL A 221 11.25 -5.55 -0.17
CA VAL A 221 10.73 -4.46 -1.00
C VAL A 221 10.99 -4.74 -2.47
N LYS A 222 9.94 -4.67 -3.28
CA LYS A 222 10.00 -4.80 -4.74
C LYS A 222 10.00 -3.41 -5.38
N GLU A 223 10.53 -3.30 -6.58
CA GLU A 223 10.55 -2.03 -7.32
C GLU A 223 9.15 -1.52 -7.73
N THR A 224 8.15 -2.40 -7.71
CA THR A 224 6.75 -2.08 -8.02
C THR A 224 5.93 -1.68 -6.81
N ASP A 225 6.52 -1.75 -5.61
CA ASP A 225 5.80 -1.49 -4.37
C ASP A 225 5.57 0.01 -4.11
N THR A 226 4.54 0.29 -3.36
CA THR A 226 4.40 1.50 -2.56
C THR A 226 5.01 1.24 -1.19
N VAL A 227 6.03 2.01 -0.82
CA VAL A 227 6.68 1.95 0.49
C VAL A 227 6.12 3.05 1.41
N TYR A 228 5.88 2.69 2.66
CA TYR A 228 5.47 3.63 3.71
C TYR A 228 6.71 3.96 4.54
N VAL A 229 7.11 5.23 4.53
CA VAL A 229 8.43 5.63 5.02
C VAL A 229 8.41 6.84 5.95
N ARG A 230 9.43 6.90 6.81
CA ARG A 230 9.97 8.16 7.34
C ARG A 230 11.36 8.36 6.77
N TYR A 231 11.70 9.60 6.47
CA TYR A 231 12.99 9.90 5.87
C TYR A 231 13.45 11.31 6.17
N ILE A 232 14.73 11.55 5.96
CA ILE A 232 15.36 12.85 5.88
C ILE A 232 16.32 12.85 4.69
N GLY A 233 16.37 13.96 3.93
CA GLY A 233 17.25 14.16 2.79
C GLY A 233 18.10 15.43 2.96
N VAL A 234 19.41 15.28 2.77
CA VAL A 234 20.35 16.41 2.75
C VAL A 234 21.13 16.47 1.45
N GLN A 235 21.48 17.69 1.05
CA GLN A 235 22.39 17.91 -0.07
C GLN A 235 23.82 17.64 0.39
N TYR A 236 24.56 16.78 -0.30
CA TYR A 236 25.90 16.37 0.15
C TYR A 236 26.93 17.53 0.09
N SER A 237 26.73 18.53 -0.78
CA SER A 237 27.66 19.66 -0.93
C SER A 237 27.77 20.52 0.32
N ASP A 238 26.68 20.74 1.06
CA ASP A 238 26.60 21.67 2.21
C ASP A 238 25.92 21.11 3.46
N GLY A 239 25.36 19.88 3.38
CA GLY A 239 24.63 19.24 4.47
C GLY A 239 23.25 19.84 4.75
N LYS A 240 22.76 20.72 3.87
CA LYS A 240 21.46 21.34 4.06
C LYS A 240 20.34 20.34 3.87
N VAL A 241 19.46 20.24 4.88
CA VAL A 241 18.22 19.49 4.79
C VAL A 241 17.30 20.16 3.76
N PHE A 242 16.83 19.41 2.78
CA PHE A 242 15.90 19.90 1.77
C PHE A 242 14.52 19.26 1.85
N ASP A 243 14.43 18.07 2.47
CA ASP A 243 13.18 17.33 2.60
C ASP A 243 13.24 16.34 3.77
N GLY A 244 12.07 15.97 4.34
CA GLY A 244 11.97 14.98 5.40
C GLY A 244 10.61 14.97 6.07
N ASN A 245 10.32 13.87 6.79
CA ASN A 245 9.05 13.68 7.50
C ASN A 245 9.19 12.91 8.84
N TYR A 246 10.38 12.84 9.43
CA TYR A 246 10.55 12.16 10.73
C TYR A 246 9.74 12.83 11.86
N ASP A 247 9.56 14.13 11.80
CA ASP A 247 8.78 14.94 12.73
C ASP A 247 7.30 15.08 12.33
N ALA A 248 6.92 14.59 11.15
CA ALA A 248 5.53 14.63 10.70
C ALA A 248 4.63 13.71 11.51
N SER A 249 3.36 14.07 11.60
CA SER A 249 2.35 13.26 12.31
C SER A 249 2.06 11.92 11.63
N THR A 250 2.35 11.77 10.34
CA THR A 250 1.99 10.59 9.54
C THR A 250 3.16 10.18 8.65
N PRO A 251 3.45 8.86 8.52
CA PRO A 251 4.35 8.35 7.48
C PRO A 251 3.87 8.73 6.08
N MET A 252 4.75 8.66 5.09
CA MET A 252 4.42 8.93 3.70
C MET A 252 4.42 7.64 2.89
N GLY A 253 3.37 7.39 2.11
CA GLY A 253 3.31 6.34 1.10
C GLY A 253 3.91 6.85 -0.21
N LEU A 254 4.89 6.16 -0.76
CA LEU A 254 5.60 6.53 -1.99
C LEU A 254 5.72 5.31 -2.91
N SER A 255 5.18 5.44 -4.13
CA SER A 255 5.43 4.42 -5.16
C SER A 255 6.89 4.49 -5.63
N LEU A 256 7.60 3.36 -5.58
CA LEU A 256 8.99 3.30 -6.04
C LEU A 256 9.15 3.53 -7.55
N GLN A 257 8.07 3.50 -8.31
CA GLN A 257 8.05 3.89 -9.73
C GLN A 257 7.91 5.40 -9.94
N GLY A 258 7.57 6.16 -8.89
CA GLY A 258 7.35 7.61 -8.94
C GLY A 258 8.44 8.45 -8.27
N VAL A 259 9.50 7.84 -7.74
CA VAL A 259 10.60 8.50 -7.06
C VAL A 259 11.86 8.57 -7.94
N ILE A 260 12.93 9.22 -7.45
CA ILE A 260 14.23 9.24 -8.14
C ILE A 260 14.83 7.83 -8.24
N LYS A 261 15.60 7.57 -9.29
CA LYS A 261 16.17 6.25 -9.58
C LYS A 261 16.98 5.68 -8.41
N GLY A 262 17.70 6.53 -7.70
CA GLY A 262 18.49 6.14 -6.53
C GLY A 262 17.63 5.53 -5.40
N TRP A 263 16.40 5.99 -5.20
CA TRP A 263 15.46 5.39 -4.24
C TRP A 263 14.99 4.02 -4.72
N THR A 264 14.52 3.92 -5.96
CA THR A 264 14.06 2.64 -6.53
C THR A 264 15.13 1.57 -6.44
N GLN A 265 16.36 1.90 -6.89
CA GLN A 265 17.48 0.96 -6.89
C GLN A 265 18.00 0.67 -5.48
N GLY A 266 18.05 1.69 -4.61
CA GLY A 266 18.62 1.58 -3.27
C GLY A 266 17.71 0.91 -2.25
N LEU A 267 16.39 0.97 -2.44
CA LEU A 267 15.41 0.34 -1.53
C LEU A 267 14.96 -1.04 -2.00
N LYS A 268 15.05 -1.34 -3.30
CA LYS A 268 14.76 -2.68 -3.84
C LYS A 268 15.63 -3.74 -3.14
N GLY A 269 15.00 -4.83 -2.69
CA GLY A 269 15.65 -5.92 -1.98
C GLY A 269 15.92 -5.64 -0.50
N LYS A 270 15.63 -4.42 0.00
CA LYS A 270 15.65 -4.15 1.44
C LYS A 270 14.41 -4.72 2.11
N LYS A 271 14.47 -4.94 3.40
CA LYS A 271 13.34 -5.49 4.16
C LYS A 271 12.56 -4.41 4.89
N VAL A 272 11.26 -4.59 5.01
CA VAL A 272 10.42 -3.78 5.92
C VAL A 272 10.99 -3.88 7.34
N GLY A 273 11.01 -2.77 8.05
CA GLY A 273 11.66 -2.60 9.34
C GLY A 273 13.11 -2.09 9.24
N SER A 274 13.69 -2.00 8.04
CA SER A 274 15.04 -1.46 7.86
C SER A 274 15.10 0.05 7.98
N ARG A 275 16.26 0.55 8.45
CA ARG A 275 16.73 1.92 8.24
C ARG A 275 17.85 1.88 7.23
N VAL A 276 17.66 2.54 6.10
CA VAL A 276 18.59 2.50 4.97
C VAL A 276 19.19 3.88 4.76
N GLU A 277 20.51 3.94 4.69
CA GLU A 277 21.24 5.11 4.22
C GLU A 277 21.50 4.97 2.72
N LEU A 278 21.17 6.04 1.97
CA LEU A 278 21.39 6.15 0.53
C LEU A 278 22.30 7.34 0.27
N VAL A 279 23.45 7.12 -0.41
CA VAL A 279 24.21 8.21 -1.03
C VAL A 279 24.02 8.09 -2.54
N ILE A 280 23.32 9.06 -3.10
CA ILE A 280 22.79 9.00 -4.48
C ILE A 280 23.53 10.01 -5.34
N PRO A 281 24.33 9.58 -6.34
CA PRO A 281 24.97 10.49 -7.28
C PRO A 281 23.94 11.24 -8.13
N ALA A 282 24.33 12.37 -8.68
CA ALA A 282 23.45 13.31 -9.36
C ALA A 282 22.63 12.70 -10.51
N ASP A 283 23.20 11.77 -11.29
CA ASP A 283 22.54 11.07 -12.42
C ASP A 283 21.42 10.11 -12.02
N LEU A 284 21.43 9.66 -10.76
CA LEU A 284 20.36 8.86 -10.15
C LEU A 284 19.41 9.71 -9.29
N ALA A 285 19.63 11.02 -9.21
CA ALA A 285 18.82 12.00 -8.47
C ALA A 285 18.19 13.03 -9.44
N TYR A 286 18.47 14.31 -9.24
CA TYR A 286 17.90 15.40 -10.06
C TYR A 286 18.92 16.05 -11.02
N GLY A 287 20.16 15.54 -11.06
CA GLY A 287 21.24 16.12 -11.86
C GLY A 287 22.04 17.19 -11.11
N ASN A 288 23.00 17.79 -11.81
CA ASN A 288 23.89 18.84 -11.25
C ASN A 288 23.33 20.25 -11.41
N ASP A 289 22.48 20.47 -12.40
CA ASP A 289 21.84 21.76 -12.65
C ASP A 289 20.31 21.60 -12.64
N THR A 290 19.67 22.16 -11.62
CA THR A 290 18.21 22.09 -11.42
C THR A 290 17.57 23.48 -11.56
N GLY A 291 18.31 24.51 -11.91
CA GLY A 291 17.85 25.89 -11.93
C GLY A 291 17.35 26.37 -10.55
N GLY A 292 17.80 25.74 -9.48
CA GLY A 292 17.42 26.07 -8.09
C GLY A 292 16.02 25.57 -7.66
N SER A 293 15.30 24.87 -8.54
CA SER A 293 13.94 24.36 -8.22
C SER A 293 13.94 23.05 -7.43
N LYS A 294 15.06 22.32 -7.42
CA LYS A 294 15.28 21.05 -6.72
C LYS A 294 16.70 21.00 -6.17
N PRO A 295 17.00 20.13 -5.18
CA PRO A 295 18.38 19.91 -4.78
C PRO A 295 19.20 19.38 -5.96
N SER A 296 20.50 19.68 -5.97
CA SER A 296 21.41 19.31 -7.06
C SER A 296 22.63 18.55 -6.55
N GLY A 297 23.30 17.85 -7.45
CA GLY A 297 24.48 17.04 -7.11
C GLY A 297 24.13 15.78 -6.36
N THR A 298 25.11 15.26 -5.61
CA THR A 298 24.96 14.09 -4.76
C THR A 298 24.01 14.38 -3.58
N LEU A 299 23.07 13.48 -3.33
CA LEU A 299 22.11 13.57 -2.25
C LEU A 299 22.32 12.44 -1.25
N VAL A 300 22.08 12.72 0.02
CA VAL A 300 22.07 11.70 1.09
C VAL A 300 20.67 11.61 1.67
N PHE A 301 20.18 10.39 1.78
CA PHE A 301 18.92 10.11 2.50
C PHE A 301 19.14 9.06 3.57
N VAL A 302 18.39 9.19 4.65
CA VAL A 302 18.14 8.09 5.58
C VAL A 302 16.66 7.81 5.60
N VAL A 303 16.30 6.54 5.37
CA VAL A 303 14.91 6.09 5.13
C VAL A 303 14.59 4.94 6.07
N ASP A 304 13.56 5.10 6.90
CA ASP A 304 12.92 4.02 7.64
C ASP A 304 11.82 3.41 6.79
N ILE A 305 11.93 2.13 6.45
CA ILE A 305 10.91 1.38 5.70
C ILE A 305 9.93 0.77 6.70
N LEU A 306 8.79 1.41 6.89
CA LEU A 306 7.78 1.02 7.89
C LEU A 306 6.80 -0.02 7.36
N GLY A 307 6.61 -0.06 6.04
CA GLY A 307 5.76 -0.99 5.33
C GLY A 307 6.05 -0.97 3.84
N ALA A 308 5.66 -2.02 3.16
CA ALA A 308 5.69 -2.11 1.70
C ALA A 308 4.45 -2.89 1.24
N GLU A 309 3.73 -2.34 0.29
CA GLU A 309 2.55 -2.93 -0.29
C GLU A 309 2.68 -3.00 -1.80
N GLU A 310 2.36 -4.14 -2.36
CA GLU A 310 2.34 -4.29 -3.81
C GLU A 310 1.33 -3.31 -4.42
N ASN A 311 1.79 -2.45 -5.34
CA ASN A 311 0.92 -1.51 -6.02
C ASN A 311 0.30 -2.20 -7.26
N PRO A 312 -1.00 -2.54 -7.24
CA PRO A 312 -1.64 -3.29 -8.32
C PRO A 312 -1.54 -2.58 -9.68
N GLN A 313 -1.62 -1.25 -9.70
CA GLN A 313 -1.52 -0.47 -10.94
C GLN A 313 -0.11 -0.50 -11.52
N THR A 314 0.90 -0.40 -10.66
CA THR A 314 2.31 -0.49 -11.06
C THR A 314 2.64 -1.90 -11.54
N LEU A 315 2.14 -2.91 -10.85
CA LEU A 315 2.32 -4.31 -11.22
C LEU A 315 1.69 -4.60 -12.59
N GLN A 316 0.47 -4.13 -12.85
CA GLN A 316 -0.18 -4.27 -14.15
C GLN A 316 0.60 -3.58 -15.27
N ARG A 317 1.12 -2.37 -15.02
CA ARG A 317 1.97 -1.64 -15.99
C ARG A 317 3.27 -2.40 -16.26
N ALA A 318 3.93 -2.90 -15.22
CA ALA A 318 5.17 -3.68 -15.36
C ALA A 318 4.95 -4.97 -16.13
N GLN A 319 3.85 -5.68 -15.88
CA GLN A 319 3.46 -6.89 -16.62
C GLN A 319 3.14 -6.59 -18.08
N ALA A 320 2.40 -5.50 -18.35
CA ALA A 320 2.09 -5.06 -19.72
C ALA A 320 3.36 -4.70 -20.49
N ALA A 321 4.29 -3.96 -19.89
CA ALA A 321 5.58 -3.60 -20.48
C ALA A 321 6.44 -4.84 -20.79
N SER A 322 6.50 -5.80 -19.84
CA SER A 322 7.21 -7.07 -20.02
C SER A 322 6.62 -7.89 -21.16
N SER A 323 5.29 -7.96 -21.25
CA SER A 323 4.59 -8.66 -22.32
C SER A 323 4.83 -8.02 -23.69
N ALA A 324 4.85 -6.68 -23.77
CA ALA A 324 5.15 -5.95 -24.99
C ALA A 324 6.59 -6.21 -25.45
N ALA A 325 7.57 -6.13 -24.54
CA ALA A 325 8.97 -6.40 -24.82
C ALA A 325 9.21 -7.85 -25.30
N ALA A 326 8.51 -8.82 -24.70
CA ALA A 326 8.56 -10.21 -25.13
C ALA A 326 7.96 -10.42 -26.54
N ALA A 327 6.88 -9.69 -26.87
CA ALA A 327 6.27 -9.73 -28.18
C ALA A 327 7.20 -9.12 -29.26
N GLU A 328 7.86 -8.01 -28.96
CA GLU A 328 8.85 -7.36 -29.85
C GLU A 328 10.08 -8.25 -30.09
N ALA A 329 10.60 -8.90 -29.02
CA ALA A 329 11.71 -9.84 -29.13
C ALA A 329 11.34 -11.06 -30.01
N SER A 330 10.12 -11.58 -29.85
CA SER A 330 9.57 -12.69 -30.65
C SER A 330 9.40 -12.30 -32.12
N ALA A 331 8.91 -11.08 -32.39
CA ALA A 331 8.76 -10.55 -33.74
C ALA A 331 10.11 -10.36 -34.46
N SER A 332 11.12 -9.85 -33.75
CA SER A 332 12.49 -9.68 -34.27
C SER A 332 13.14 -11.02 -34.58
N ALA A 333 13.00 -12.02 -33.70
CA ALA A 333 13.52 -13.37 -33.95
C ALA A 333 12.86 -14.05 -35.17
N THR A 334 11.57 -13.82 -35.41
CA THR A 334 10.85 -14.32 -36.58
C THR A 334 11.28 -13.65 -37.88
N ALA A 335 11.58 -12.34 -37.82
CA ALA A 335 12.08 -11.57 -38.97
C ALA A 335 13.50 -12.02 -39.40
N GLU A 336 14.40 -12.29 -38.45
CA GLU A 336 15.74 -12.83 -38.73
C GLU A 336 15.69 -14.25 -39.30
N ALA A 337 14.82 -15.12 -38.78
CA ALA A 337 14.65 -16.47 -39.33
C ALA A 337 14.08 -16.49 -40.75
N SER A 338 13.28 -15.47 -41.14
CA SER A 338 12.73 -15.34 -42.50
C SER A 338 13.74 -14.76 -43.47
N ALA A 339 14.73 -13.99 -43.01
CA ALA A 339 15.76 -13.39 -43.86
C ALA A 339 16.89 -14.38 -44.30
N THR A 340 17.04 -15.50 -43.60
CA THR A 340 18.04 -16.54 -43.89
C THR A 340 17.58 -17.62 -44.86
N ALA A 341 16.31 -17.65 -45.28
CA ALA A 341 15.81 -18.59 -46.28
C ALA A 341 16.05 -18.06 -47.70
N THR A 342 17.25 -18.18 -48.22
CA THR A 342 17.56 -17.98 -49.65
C THR A 342 16.98 -19.13 -50.49
N PRO A 343 16.18 -18.89 -51.53
CA PRO A 343 15.72 -19.97 -52.39
C PRO A 343 16.85 -20.54 -53.24
N ALA A 344 17.13 -21.81 -53.08
CA ALA A 344 18.06 -22.56 -53.96
C ALA A 344 17.54 -22.49 -55.39
N ALA A 345 18.35 -21.88 -56.26
CA ALA A 345 18.08 -21.80 -57.68
C ALA A 345 18.09 -23.19 -58.28
N SER A 346 16.95 -23.62 -58.86
CA SER A 346 16.83 -24.80 -59.67
C SER A 346 17.49 -24.60 -61.02
N ALA A 347 18.64 -25.20 -61.22
CA ALA A 347 19.29 -25.27 -62.55
C ALA A 347 18.67 -26.43 -63.34
N SER A 348 17.77 -26.13 -64.26
CA SER A 348 17.36 -27.05 -65.31
C SER A 348 18.45 -27.15 -66.35
N ALA A 349 19.14 -28.28 -66.43
CA ALA A 349 19.97 -28.65 -67.53
C ALA A 349 19.09 -29.31 -68.65
N THR A 350 18.98 -28.60 -69.78
CA THR A 350 18.48 -29.14 -71.02
C THR A 350 19.64 -29.83 -71.76
N ALA A 351 19.57 -31.14 -71.96
CA ALA A 351 20.43 -31.84 -72.91
C ALA A 351 19.59 -32.27 -74.10
N GLN A 352 20.19 -32.05 -75.29
CA GLN A 352 19.76 -32.53 -76.57
C GLN A 352 19.61 -34.02 -76.65
#